data_13a78c77f0d44bbc8f35535e6bd0f420
#
_entry.id   13a78c77f0d44bbc8f35535e6bd0f420
#
_cell.length_a   1.000
_cell.length_b   1.000
_cell.length_c   1.000
_cell.angle_alpha   90.00
_cell.angle_beta   90.00
_cell.angle_gamma   90.00
#
_symmetry.space_group_name_H-M   'P 1'
#
loop_
_entity.id
_entity.type
_entity.pdbx_description
1 polymer ?
#
loop_
_entity_poly.entity_id
_entity_poly.type
_entity_poly.pdbx_seq_one_letter_code
_entity_poly.pdbx_strand_id
1 'polypeptide(L)'
;MKPGRRDIRHKVLITGDELRELKRHTGSMAEAFGLDRKIEAYKGTRPITLYRWDLECLMDVIDCELGDPREYPDKTTPEYLALKSLGERLRDEYDQHYGNG
;
A
#
# COMPACT_ATOMS: atom_id res chain seq x y z
N MET A 1 16.89 1.76 -4.56
CA MET A 1 17.46 2.24 -3.28
C MET A 1 17.70 1.06 -2.37
N LYS A 2 18.85 1.04 -1.72
CA LYS A 2 19.16 -0.01 -0.76
C LYS A 2 18.87 0.47 0.65
N PRO A 3 18.16 -0.31 1.47
CA PRO A 3 17.91 0.08 2.85
C PRO A 3 19.20 0.08 3.67
N GLY A 4 19.32 1.05 4.56
CA GLY A 4 20.42 1.12 5.50
C GLY A 4 20.13 0.34 6.77
N ARG A 5 21.09 0.33 7.68
CA ARG A 5 20.94 -0.40 8.95
C ARG A 5 19.84 0.17 9.85
N ARG A 6 19.55 1.47 9.69
CA ARG A 6 18.56 2.17 10.52
C ARG A 6 17.17 2.17 9.89
N ASP A 7 17.03 1.66 8.69
CA ASP A 7 15.74 1.63 8.03
C ASP A 7 14.88 0.53 8.63
N ILE A 8 13.67 0.91 9.03
CA ILE A 8 12.74 -0.01 9.67
C ILE A 8 12.08 -0.88 8.61
N ARG A 9 11.99 -2.17 8.91
CA ARG A 9 11.30 -3.14 8.06
C ARG A 9 9.87 -3.33 8.59
N HIS A 10 8.92 -2.73 7.89
CA HIS A 10 7.51 -2.83 8.26
C HIS A 10 6.93 -4.09 7.63
N LYS A 11 6.46 -5.01 8.46
CA LYS A 11 5.86 -6.24 7.97
C LYS A 11 4.36 -6.12 8.02
N VAL A 12 3.73 -6.12 6.85
CA VAL A 12 2.29 -5.91 6.71
C VAL A 12 1.70 -7.09 5.95
N LEU A 13 0.68 -7.69 6.52
CA LEU A 13 -0.05 -8.76 5.84
C LEU A 13 -1.16 -8.14 5.00
N ILE A 14 -1.11 -8.38 3.70
CA ILE A 14 -2.10 -7.88 2.75
C ILE A 14 -2.67 -9.08 2.01
N THR A 15 -3.98 -9.33 2.14
CA THR A 15 -4.62 -10.51 1.59
C THR A 15 -5.98 -10.18 0.99
N GLY A 16 -6.56 -11.17 0.32
CA GLY A 16 -7.95 -11.09 -0.17
C GLY A 16 -8.19 -9.90 -1.08
N ASP A 17 -9.28 -9.20 -0.81
CA ASP A 17 -9.69 -8.05 -1.64
C ASP A 17 -8.69 -6.90 -1.56
N GLU A 18 -8.04 -6.70 -0.42
CA GLU A 18 -7.00 -5.68 -0.29
C GLU A 18 -5.88 -5.91 -1.30
N LEU A 19 -5.39 -7.13 -1.37
CA LEU A 19 -4.29 -7.46 -2.28
C LEU A 19 -4.74 -7.41 -3.73
N ARG A 20 -5.94 -7.90 -4.03
CA ARG A 20 -6.47 -7.89 -5.38
C ARG A 20 -6.58 -6.46 -5.90
N GLU A 21 -7.14 -5.55 -5.09
CA GLU A 21 -7.27 -4.16 -5.49
C GLU A 21 -5.91 -3.48 -5.61
N LEU A 22 -4.99 -3.76 -4.70
CA LEU A 22 -3.65 -3.17 -4.75
C LEU A 22 -2.93 -3.58 -6.04
N LYS A 23 -3.07 -4.83 -6.46
CA LYS A 23 -2.42 -5.32 -7.69
C LYS A 23 -2.97 -4.66 -8.95
N ARG A 24 -4.18 -4.14 -8.92
CA ARG A 24 -4.75 -3.40 -10.05
C ARG A 24 -4.06 -2.06 -10.27
N HIS A 25 -3.40 -1.53 -9.24
CA HIS A 25 -2.82 -0.18 -9.28
C HIS A 25 -1.29 -0.17 -9.28
N THR A 26 -0.66 -1.30 -9.60
CA THR A 26 0.81 -1.38 -9.61
C THR A 26 1.45 -0.44 -10.61
N GLY A 27 0.74 -0.11 -11.70
CA GLY A 27 1.23 0.85 -12.68
C GLY A 27 1.51 2.23 -12.11
N SER A 28 0.81 2.61 -11.04
CA SER A 28 1.00 3.89 -10.37
C SER A 28 2.14 3.87 -9.36
N MET A 29 2.81 2.74 -9.17
CA MET A 29 3.87 2.55 -8.18
C MET A 29 5.28 2.64 -8.79
N ALA A 30 5.40 3.05 -10.04
CA ALA A 30 6.67 3.01 -10.77
C ALA A 30 7.75 3.87 -10.14
N GLU A 31 7.38 4.90 -9.39
CA GLU A 31 8.34 5.80 -8.75
C GLU A 31 9.02 5.22 -7.52
N ALA A 32 8.54 4.13 -6.99
CA ALA A 32 9.01 3.57 -5.73
C ALA A 32 10.00 2.41 -5.92
N PHE A 33 10.97 2.59 -6.76
CA PHE A 33 12.15 1.72 -6.86
C PHE A 33 11.87 0.21 -6.83
N GLY A 34 10.95 -0.24 -7.68
CA GLY A 34 10.64 -1.65 -7.79
C GLY A 34 9.48 -2.12 -6.92
N LEU A 35 8.78 -1.21 -6.28
CA LEU A 35 7.61 -1.57 -5.46
C LEU A 35 6.55 -2.27 -6.30
N ASP A 36 6.34 -1.82 -7.55
CA ASP A 36 5.39 -2.45 -8.46
C ASP A 36 5.68 -3.94 -8.62
N ARG A 37 6.94 -4.29 -8.83
CA ARG A 37 7.34 -5.69 -8.99
C ARG A 37 7.20 -6.47 -7.69
N LYS A 38 7.50 -5.83 -6.57
CA LYS A 38 7.36 -6.45 -5.25
C LYS A 38 5.89 -6.83 -4.99
N ILE A 39 4.97 -5.92 -5.28
CA ILE A 39 3.54 -6.17 -5.10
C ILE A 39 3.05 -7.23 -6.09
N GLU A 40 3.46 -7.16 -7.35
CA GLU A 40 3.05 -8.13 -8.36
C GLU A 40 3.47 -9.56 -8.00
N ALA A 41 4.65 -9.71 -7.42
CA ALA A 41 5.17 -11.01 -7.01
C ALA A 41 4.60 -11.50 -5.67
N TYR A 42 4.01 -10.63 -4.88
CA TYR A 42 3.53 -10.97 -3.55
C TYR A 42 2.27 -11.84 -3.64
N LYS A 43 2.22 -12.89 -2.83
CA LYS A 43 1.14 -13.89 -2.87
C LYS A 43 0.14 -13.79 -1.72
N GLY A 44 0.39 -12.94 -0.74
CA GLY A 44 -0.54 -12.73 0.37
C GLY A 44 -0.57 -13.85 1.40
N THR A 45 0.46 -14.71 1.42
CA THR A 45 0.52 -15.84 2.35
C THR A 45 1.32 -15.54 3.61
N ARG A 46 2.15 -14.49 3.57
CA ARG A 46 2.95 -14.05 4.71
C ARG A 46 3.11 -12.53 4.62
N PRO A 47 3.49 -11.85 5.71
CA PRO A 47 3.66 -10.39 5.66
C PRO A 47 4.70 -9.98 4.62
N ILE A 48 4.39 -8.90 3.88
CA ILE A 48 5.33 -8.29 2.96
C ILE A 48 6.18 -7.28 3.74
N THR A 49 7.46 -7.20 3.43
CA THR A 49 8.36 -6.24 4.06
C THR A 49 8.34 -4.93 3.26
N LEU A 50 7.97 -3.85 3.92
CA LEU A 50 7.89 -2.52 3.32
C LEU A 50 8.76 -1.57 4.10
N TYR A 51 9.39 -0.63 3.40
CA TYR A 51 10.18 0.43 4.01
C TYR A 51 9.39 1.73 4.02
N ARG A 52 9.94 2.77 4.65
CA ARG A 52 9.24 4.06 4.77
C ARG A 52 8.79 4.58 3.40
N TRP A 53 9.69 4.56 2.43
CA TRP A 53 9.37 5.06 1.08
C TRP A 53 8.31 4.22 0.39
N ASP A 54 8.27 2.92 0.66
CA ASP A 54 7.20 2.05 0.14
C ASP A 54 5.86 2.45 0.74
N LEU A 55 5.83 2.69 2.06
CA LEU A 55 4.61 3.11 2.74
C LEU A 55 4.11 4.44 2.19
N GLU A 56 5.02 5.41 2.01
CA GLU A 56 4.67 6.73 1.47
C GLU A 56 4.08 6.61 0.07
N CYS A 57 4.71 5.80 -0.79
CA CYS A 57 4.20 5.59 -2.14
C CYS A 57 2.82 4.92 -2.13
N LEU A 58 2.66 3.87 -1.35
CA LEU A 58 1.38 3.15 -1.27
C LEU A 58 0.27 4.05 -0.74
N MET A 59 0.54 4.86 0.29
CA MET A 59 -0.46 5.78 0.81
C MET A 59 -0.90 6.79 -0.26
N ASP A 60 0.06 7.34 -1.00
CA ASP A 60 -0.25 8.30 -2.07
C ASP A 60 -1.06 7.64 -3.19
N VAL A 61 -0.66 6.46 -3.63
CA VAL A 61 -1.37 5.72 -4.68
C VAL A 61 -2.79 5.41 -4.25
N ILE A 62 -2.95 4.91 -3.02
CA ILE A 62 -4.27 4.54 -2.51
C ILE A 62 -5.17 5.78 -2.41
N ASP A 63 -4.66 6.89 -1.86
CA ASP A 63 -5.43 8.11 -1.75
C ASP A 63 -5.87 8.63 -3.13
N CYS A 64 -4.98 8.61 -4.11
CA CYS A 64 -5.31 9.05 -5.47
C CYS A 64 -6.36 8.15 -6.10
N GLU A 65 -6.23 6.84 -5.96
CA GLU A 65 -7.15 5.90 -6.60
C GLU A 65 -8.52 5.93 -5.93
N LEU A 66 -8.58 6.06 -4.62
CA LEU A 66 -9.86 6.17 -3.90
C LEU A 66 -10.62 7.43 -4.28
N GLY A 67 -9.88 8.49 -4.62
CA GLY A 67 -10.50 9.74 -5.04
C GLY A 67 -10.87 9.80 -6.52
N ASP A 68 -10.56 8.78 -7.30
CA ASP A 68 -10.83 8.75 -8.74
C ASP A 68 -12.21 8.12 -9.00
N PRO A 69 -13.21 8.92 -9.44
CA PRO A 69 -14.54 8.38 -9.69
C PRO A 69 -14.61 7.41 -10.87
N ARG A 70 -13.57 7.35 -11.70
CA ARG A 70 -13.51 6.37 -12.79
C ARG A 70 -13.14 4.98 -12.26
N GLU A 71 -12.36 4.94 -11.18
CA GLU A 71 -11.96 3.68 -10.55
C GLU A 71 -12.99 3.22 -9.53
N TYR A 72 -13.47 4.15 -8.71
CA TYR A 72 -14.40 3.84 -7.62
C TYR A 72 -15.58 4.81 -7.64
N PRO A 73 -16.51 4.64 -8.60
CA PRO A 73 -17.69 5.51 -8.67
C PRO A 73 -18.64 5.30 -7.49
N ASP A 74 -18.63 4.11 -6.90
CA ASP A 74 -19.48 3.76 -5.76
C ASP A 74 -18.58 3.46 -4.56
N LYS A 75 -18.67 4.29 -3.54
CA LYS A 75 -17.83 4.18 -2.33
C LYS A 75 -18.36 3.17 -1.30
N THR A 76 -19.37 2.39 -1.67
CA THR A 76 -19.93 1.36 -0.80
C THR A 76 -19.53 -0.04 -1.24
N THR A 77 -18.79 -0.18 -2.34
CA THR A 77 -18.40 -1.50 -2.84
C THR A 77 -17.36 -2.15 -1.94
N PRO A 78 -17.34 -3.50 -1.89
CA PRO A 78 -16.29 -4.20 -1.13
C PRO A 78 -14.88 -3.83 -1.58
N GLU A 79 -14.68 -3.61 -2.88
CA GLU A 79 -13.39 -3.24 -3.45
C GLU A 79 -12.91 -1.90 -2.90
N TYR A 80 -13.78 -0.90 -2.89
CA TYR A 80 -13.45 0.42 -2.35
C TYR A 80 -13.11 0.31 -0.86
N LEU A 81 -13.97 -0.37 -0.10
CA LEU A 81 -13.79 -0.49 1.34
C LEU A 81 -12.52 -1.27 1.69
N ALA A 82 -12.19 -2.29 0.90
CA ALA A 82 -10.95 -3.05 1.12
C ALA A 82 -9.72 -2.17 0.93
N LEU A 83 -9.67 -1.42 -0.17
CA LEU A 83 -8.51 -0.55 -0.42
C LEU A 83 -8.43 0.57 0.61
N LYS A 84 -9.56 1.13 1.01
CA LYS A 84 -9.61 2.15 2.05
C LYS A 84 -9.09 1.61 3.37
N SER A 85 -9.50 0.41 3.76
CA SER A 85 -9.04 -0.24 4.99
C SER A 85 -7.53 -0.45 4.96
N LEU A 86 -7.00 -0.90 3.82
CA LEU A 86 -5.56 -1.07 3.67
C LEU A 86 -4.83 0.26 3.84
N GLY A 87 -5.33 1.32 3.22
CA GLY A 87 -4.74 2.65 3.33
C GLY A 87 -4.69 3.12 4.78
N GLU A 88 -5.76 2.90 5.55
CA GLU A 88 -5.80 3.27 6.95
C GLU A 88 -4.78 2.48 7.78
N ARG A 89 -4.63 1.18 7.51
CA ARG A 89 -3.65 0.34 8.20
C ARG A 89 -2.22 0.77 7.90
N LEU A 90 -1.93 1.11 6.65
CA LEU A 90 -0.60 1.59 6.26
C LEU A 90 -0.29 2.94 6.90
N ARG A 91 -1.28 3.83 6.97
CA ARG A 91 -1.11 5.13 7.60
C ARG A 91 -0.87 4.98 9.10
N ASP A 92 -1.60 4.09 9.76
CA ASP A 92 -1.39 3.82 11.19
C ASP A 92 0.03 3.31 11.44
N GLU A 93 0.51 2.38 10.61
CA GLU A 93 1.87 1.86 10.72
C GLU A 93 2.90 2.97 10.52
N TYR A 94 2.68 3.82 9.51
CA TYR A 94 3.56 4.94 9.25
C TYR A 94 3.58 5.92 10.42
N ASP A 95 2.41 6.28 10.93
CA ASP A 95 2.29 7.26 12.01
C ASP A 95 2.90 6.78 13.32
N GLN A 96 2.84 5.48 13.60
CA GLN A 96 3.47 4.90 14.78
C GLN A 96 4.98 5.06 14.78
N HIS A 97 5.61 5.09 13.63
CA HIS A 97 7.07 5.14 13.51
C HIS A 97 7.60 6.49 13.05
N TYR A 98 6.83 7.25 12.29
CA TYR A 98 7.27 8.50 11.66
C TYR A 98 6.30 9.66 11.91
N GLY A 99 5.19 9.38 12.54
CA GLY A 99 4.20 10.40 12.83
C GLY A 99 4.67 11.39 13.85
N ASN A 100 3.97 12.47 13.97
CA ASN A 100 4.36 13.56 14.84
C ASN A 100 3.94 13.38 16.28
N GLY A 101 3.71 12.21 16.61
CA GLY A 101 3.32 11.97 17.98
C GLY A 101 2.24 12.90 18.46
#